data_442c46a0723d5b381bd394219fc44dc4
#
_entry.id   442c46a0723d5b381bd394219fc44dc4
#
_cell.length_a   1.000
_cell.length_b   1.000
_cell.length_c   1.000
_cell.angle_alpha   90.00
_cell.angle_beta   90.00
_cell.angle_gamma   90.00
#
_symmetry.space_group_name_H-M   'P 1'
#
loop_
_entity.id
_entity.type
_entity.pdbx_description
1 polymer ?
#
loop_
_entity_poly.entity_id
_entity_poly.type
_entity_poly.pdbx_seq_one_letter_code
_entity_poly.pdbx_strand_id
1 'polypeptide(L)'
;MGFPWLFQKRDPEERRRLERAAADIDRELAANLELTSMFDQTHQAVVLENGEFTRHRATIEVGLKAAYGVLADLYARVPDTESAMERRGPANTLRDDDRMLIETWEGDARAAQRGLREALATPQLSPLAALLERLRGMLPSRR
;
A
#
# COMPACT_ATOMS: atom_id res chain seq x y z
N MET A 1 -20.89 -8.74 -30.80
CA MET A 1 -21.41 -8.82 -29.41
C MET A 1 -20.34 -9.29 -28.45
N GLY A 2 -20.02 -8.48 -27.45
CA GLY A 2 -19.11 -8.86 -26.42
C GLY A 2 -19.77 -9.80 -25.41
N PHE A 3 -18.96 -10.54 -24.67
CA PHE A 3 -19.44 -11.32 -23.53
C PHE A 3 -19.54 -10.39 -22.33
N PRO A 4 -20.74 -10.04 -21.84
CA PRO A 4 -20.90 -9.04 -20.77
C PRO A 4 -20.10 -9.35 -19.50
N TRP A 5 -19.93 -10.63 -19.18
CA TRP A 5 -19.18 -11.07 -18.01
C TRP A 5 -17.67 -10.85 -18.12
N LEU A 6 -17.11 -10.66 -19.33
CA LEU A 6 -15.69 -10.35 -19.52
C LEU A 6 -15.35 -8.91 -19.14
N PHE A 7 -16.33 -8.02 -19.26
CA PHE A 7 -16.14 -6.59 -19.07
C PHE A 7 -17.00 -6.04 -17.94
N GLN A 8 -17.48 -6.93 -17.08
CA GLN A 8 -18.34 -6.55 -15.97
C GLN A 8 -17.57 -5.68 -14.99
N LYS A 9 -17.99 -4.43 -14.90
CA LYS A 9 -17.47 -3.50 -13.89
C LYS A 9 -18.00 -3.88 -12.52
N ARG A 10 -17.25 -3.52 -11.49
CA ARG A 10 -17.73 -3.69 -10.13
C ARG A 10 -19.02 -2.94 -9.91
N ASP A 11 -19.87 -3.50 -9.05
CA ASP A 11 -21.03 -2.82 -8.53
C ASP A 11 -20.62 -1.46 -7.95
N PRO A 12 -21.36 -0.35 -8.25
CA PRO A 12 -21.04 0.97 -7.72
C PRO A 12 -20.89 1.03 -6.21
N GLU A 13 -21.65 0.23 -5.48
CA GLU A 13 -21.60 0.17 -4.02
C GLU A 13 -20.30 -0.49 -3.53
N GLU A 14 -19.90 -1.57 -4.18
CA GLU A 14 -18.63 -2.25 -3.92
C GLU A 14 -17.45 -1.33 -4.21
N ARG A 15 -17.51 -0.59 -5.32
CA ARG A 15 -16.49 0.38 -5.68
C ARG A 15 -16.36 1.48 -4.63
N ARG A 16 -17.48 1.99 -4.11
CA ARG A 16 -17.47 3.00 -3.05
C ARG A 16 -16.83 2.48 -1.77
N ARG A 17 -17.10 1.22 -1.42
CA ARG A 17 -16.46 0.60 -0.26
C ARG A 17 -14.96 0.48 -0.43
N LEU A 18 -14.50 0.11 -1.63
CA LEU A 18 -13.08 0.04 -1.94
C LEU A 18 -12.42 1.41 -1.91
N GLU A 19 -13.05 2.42 -2.49
CA GLU A 19 -12.54 3.79 -2.48
C GLU A 19 -12.43 4.32 -1.06
N ARG A 20 -13.41 4.05 -0.22
CA ARG A 20 -13.40 4.46 1.19
C ARG A 20 -12.30 3.75 1.95
N ALA A 21 -12.18 2.44 1.79
CA ALA A 21 -11.14 1.65 2.44
C ALA A 21 -9.74 2.14 2.04
N ALA A 22 -9.52 2.37 0.75
CA ALA A 22 -8.25 2.87 0.24
C ALA A 22 -7.95 4.28 0.75
N ALA A 23 -8.95 5.16 0.81
CA ALA A 23 -8.78 6.52 1.32
C ALA A 23 -8.42 6.53 2.81
N ASP A 24 -9.05 5.67 3.60
CA ASP A 24 -8.75 5.56 5.02
C ASP A 24 -7.33 5.03 5.26
N ILE A 25 -6.90 4.04 4.49
CA ILE A 25 -5.53 3.49 4.57
C ILE A 25 -4.51 4.53 4.10
N ASP A 26 -4.78 5.22 3.00
CA ASP A 26 -3.90 6.29 2.50
C ASP A 26 -3.70 7.36 3.56
N ARG A 27 -4.76 7.74 4.26
CA ARG A 27 -4.72 8.72 5.34
C ARG A 27 -3.90 8.21 6.54
N GLU A 28 -4.05 6.93 6.89
CA GLU A 28 -3.24 6.31 7.95
C GLU A 28 -1.76 6.28 7.58
N LEU A 29 -1.43 5.94 6.33
CA LEU A 29 -0.05 5.98 5.85
C LEU A 29 0.52 7.40 5.89
N ALA A 30 -0.28 8.41 5.52
CA ALA A 30 0.14 9.80 5.62
C ALA A 30 0.42 10.21 7.07
N ALA A 31 -0.43 9.79 8.01
CA ALA A 31 -0.22 10.03 9.43
C ALA A 31 1.05 9.35 9.94
N ASN A 32 1.30 8.11 9.52
CA ASN A 32 2.51 7.38 9.89
C ASN A 32 3.77 8.04 9.33
N LEU A 33 3.70 8.57 8.11
CA LEU A 33 4.83 9.31 7.52
C LEU A 33 5.10 10.62 8.27
N GLU A 34 4.07 11.28 8.78
CA GLU A 34 4.27 12.44 9.67
C GLU A 34 4.93 12.02 10.98
N LEU A 35 4.55 10.88 11.55
CA LEU A 35 5.16 10.34 12.76
C LEU A 35 6.64 10.02 12.53
N THR A 36 7.00 9.37 11.44
CA THR A 36 8.40 9.09 11.14
C THR A 36 9.19 10.38 10.88
N SER A 37 8.57 11.38 10.26
CA SER A 37 9.19 12.70 10.08
C SER A 37 9.46 13.39 11.42
N MET A 38 8.54 13.28 12.37
CA MET A 38 8.77 13.77 13.74
C MET A 38 9.93 13.04 14.41
N PHE A 39 10.02 11.73 14.24
CA PHE A 39 11.15 10.95 14.73
C PHE A 39 12.46 11.44 14.11
N ASP A 40 12.50 11.69 12.82
CA ASP A 40 13.69 12.19 12.11
C ASP A 40 14.19 13.52 12.70
N GLN A 41 13.25 14.36 13.12
CA GLN A 41 13.57 15.68 13.70
C GLN A 41 13.95 15.62 15.18
N THR A 42 13.26 14.81 15.96
CA THR A 42 13.37 14.81 17.43
C THR A 42 14.17 13.62 17.97
N HIS A 43 14.34 12.56 17.20
CA HIS A 43 14.90 11.27 17.59
C HIS A 43 14.14 10.60 18.74
N GLN A 44 12.88 11.00 18.95
CA GLN A 44 12.00 10.35 19.93
C GLN A 44 11.17 9.28 19.21
N ALA A 45 11.22 8.05 19.74
CA ALA A 45 10.48 6.93 19.18
C ALA A 45 8.98 7.23 19.13
N VAL A 46 8.34 6.82 18.04
CA VAL A 46 6.91 7.00 17.83
C VAL A 46 6.24 5.64 17.67
N VAL A 47 4.93 5.60 17.89
CA VAL A 47 4.12 4.41 17.66
C VAL A 47 3.32 4.64 16.38
N LEU A 48 3.50 3.75 15.40
CA LEU A 48 2.81 3.83 14.13
C LEU A 48 1.40 3.24 14.25
N GLU A 49 0.49 3.80 13.47
CA GLU A 49 -0.91 3.39 13.49
C GLU A 49 -1.16 2.24 12.50
N ASN A 50 -2.07 1.33 12.84
CA ASN A 50 -2.46 0.21 11.99
C ASN A 50 -3.97 -0.06 11.99
N GLY A 51 -4.76 0.77 12.67
CA GLY A 51 -6.19 0.54 12.86
C GLY A 51 -6.99 0.53 11.58
N GLU A 52 -6.68 1.41 10.64
CA GLU A 52 -7.39 1.50 9.37
C GLU A 52 -7.09 0.30 8.48
N PHE A 53 -5.82 -0.09 8.37
CA PHE A 53 -5.46 -1.28 7.62
C PHE A 53 -6.12 -2.53 8.20
N THR A 54 -6.09 -2.68 9.52
CA THR A 54 -6.73 -3.81 10.20
C THR A 54 -8.23 -3.86 9.91
N ARG A 55 -8.90 -2.71 9.98
CA ARG A 55 -10.35 -2.61 9.75
C ARG A 55 -10.73 -2.94 8.31
N HIS A 56 -9.95 -2.50 7.34
CA HIS A 56 -10.26 -2.63 5.91
C HIS A 56 -9.55 -3.80 5.23
N ARG A 57 -8.83 -4.61 5.98
CA ARG A 57 -8.00 -5.69 5.48
C ARG A 57 -8.72 -6.59 4.48
N ALA A 58 -9.88 -7.12 4.88
CA ALA A 58 -10.65 -8.04 4.05
C ALA A 58 -11.14 -7.39 2.75
N THR A 59 -11.58 -6.15 2.82
CA THR A 59 -12.06 -5.39 1.67
C THR A 59 -10.96 -5.20 0.63
N ILE A 60 -9.76 -4.81 1.07
CA ILE A 60 -8.62 -4.60 0.17
C ILE A 60 -8.09 -5.93 -0.37
N GLU A 61 -8.04 -6.97 0.46
CA GLU A 61 -7.57 -8.29 0.04
C GLU A 61 -8.40 -8.84 -1.12
N VAL A 62 -9.72 -8.70 -1.04
CA VAL A 62 -10.64 -9.17 -2.08
C VAL A 62 -10.64 -8.25 -3.29
N GLY A 63 -10.67 -6.95 -3.06
CA GLY A 63 -10.89 -5.95 -4.10
C GLY A 63 -9.66 -5.44 -4.81
N LEU A 64 -8.51 -5.36 -4.13
CA LEU A 64 -7.25 -4.83 -4.66
C LEU A 64 -6.10 -5.76 -4.25
N LYS A 65 -6.10 -6.96 -4.78
CA LYS A 65 -5.21 -8.05 -4.36
C LYS A 65 -3.72 -7.70 -4.40
N ALA A 66 -3.27 -7.05 -5.48
CA ALA A 66 -1.87 -6.65 -5.62
C ALA A 66 -1.48 -5.58 -4.60
N ALA A 67 -2.35 -4.59 -4.40
CA ALA A 67 -2.13 -3.56 -3.39
C ALA A 67 -2.14 -4.15 -1.98
N TYR A 68 -3.02 -5.12 -1.73
CA TYR A 68 -3.07 -5.81 -0.44
C TYR A 68 -1.73 -6.46 -0.09
N GLY A 69 -1.10 -7.17 -1.03
CA GLY A 69 0.19 -7.82 -0.79
C GLY A 69 1.27 -6.83 -0.35
N VAL A 70 1.33 -5.68 -1.02
CA VAL A 70 2.27 -4.61 -0.70
C VAL A 70 1.99 -4.02 0.69
N LEU A 71 0.73 -3.75 0.99
CA LEU A 71 0.32 -3.20 2.29
C LEU A 71 0.57 -4.19 3.43
N ALA A 72 0.23 -5.46 3.24
CA ALA A 72 0.44 -6.49 4.25
C ALA A 72 1.92 -6.60 4.63
N ASP A 73 2.81 -6.58 3.64
CA ASP A 73 4.26 -6.58 3.88
C ASP A 73 4.71 -5.33 4.63
N LEU A 74 4.23 -4.16 4.20
CA LEU A 74 4.57 -2.88 4.80
C LEU A 74 4.16 -2.83 6.28
N TYR A 75 2.92 -3.21 6.59
CA TYR A 75 2.42 -3.20 7.96
C TYR A 75 3.06 -4.29 8.82
N ALA A 76 3.45 -5.42 8.23
CA ALA A 76 4.17 -6.47 8.94
C ALA A 76 5.54 -6.00 9.44
N ARG A 77 6.14 -5.01 8.78
CA ARG A 77 7.44 -4.43 9.17
C ARG A 77 7.34 -3.31 10.20
N VAL A 78 6.13 -2.88 10.59
CA VAL A 78 5.94 -1.83 11.58
C VAL A 78 6.65 -2.12 12.90
N PRO A 79 6.52 -3.32 13.50
CA PRO A 79 7.22 -3.60 14.76
C PRO A 79 8.74 -3.47 14.66
N ASP A 80 9.34 -3.93 13.56
CA ASP A 80 10.79 -3.81 13.35
C ASP A 80 11.21 -2.36 13.16
N THR A 81 10.39 -1.56 12.48
CA THR A 81 10.63 -0.14 12.27
C THR A 81 10.54 0.62 13.60
N GLU A 82 9.55 0.31 14.42
CA GLU A 82 9.42 0.90 15.77
C GLU A 82 10.61 0.52 16.65
N SER A 83 11.04 -0.74 16.61
CA SER A 83 12.22 -1.20 17.35
C SER A 83 13.49 -0.49 16.89
N ALA A 84 13.64 -0.24 15.59
CA ALA A 84 14.77 0.51 15.06
C ALA A 84 14.82 1.95 15.60
N MET A 85 13.67 2.57 15.79
CA MET A 85 13.57 3.91 16.37
C MET A 85 14.01 3.94 17.86
N GLU A 86 13.84 2.83 18.55
CA GLU A 86 14.17 2.73 19.98
C GLU A 86 15.64 2.39 20.23
N ARG A 87 16.29 1.69 19.30
CA ARG A 87 17.68 1.27 19.49
C ARG A 87 18.64 2.46 19.39
N ARG A 88 19.65 2.43 20.24
CA ARG A 88 20.72 3.45 20.22
C ARG A 88 22.08 2.79 20.26
N GLY A 89 23.00 3.37 19.51
CA GLY A 89 24.42 3.03 19.56
C GLY A 89 25.17 3.86 20.57
N PRO A 90 26.52 3.87 20.51
CA PRO A 90 27.37 4.67 21.38
C PRO A 90 26.96 6.16 21.36
N ALA A 91 27.05 6.83 22.50
CA ALA A 91 26.68 8.23 22.69
C ALA A 91 25.20 8.51 22.30
N ASN A 92 24.32 7.53 22.48
CA ASN A 92 22.89 7.64 22.20
C ASN A 92 22.59 7.96 20.73
N THR A 93 23.45 7.55 19.82
CA THR A 93 23.27 7.79 18.37
C THR A 93 22.38 6.73 17.73
N LEU A 94 21.66 7.12 16.68
CA LEU A 94 20.94 6.17 15.85
C LEU A 94 21.93 5.41 14.95
N ARG A 95 21.83 4.08 14.93
CA ARG A 95 22.70 3.23 14.10
C ARG A 95 22.35 3.36 12.63
N ASP A 96 23.34 3.25 11.75
CA ASP A 96 23.15 3.42 10.32
C ASP A 96 22.19 2.38 9.73
N ASP A 97 22.27 1.12 10.16
CA ASP A 97 21.38 0.07 9.70
C ASP A 97 19.93 0.31 10.17
N ASP A 98 19.74 0.84 11.38
CA ASP A 98 18.42 1.21 11.89
C ASP A 98 17.86 2.41 11.13
N ARG A 99 18.69 3.40 10.82
CA ARG A 99 18.29 4.55 9.98
C ARG A 99 17.84 4.09 8.61
N MET A 100 18.59 3.19 7.97
CA MET A 100 18.26 2.65 6.66
C MET A 100 16.94 1.89 6.69
N LEU A 101 16.67 1.13 7.74
CA LEU A 101 15.42 0.41 7.91
C LEU A 101 14.24 1.35 7.96
N ILE A 102 14.36 2.45 8.73
CA ILE A 102 13.30 3.47 8.85
C ILE A 102 13.09 4.18 7.50
N GLU A 103 14.14 4.61 6.85
CA GLU A 103 14.06 5.30 5.56
C GLU A 103 13.46 4.41 4.47
N THR A 104 13.81 3.12 4.47
CA THR A 104 13.23 2.14 3.53
C THR A 104 11.73 2.00 3.78
N TRP A 105 11.31 1.91 5.04
CA TRP A 105 9.89 1.84 5.38
C TRP A 105 9.14 3.09 4.90
N GLU A 106 9.70 4.26 5.11
CA GLU A 106 9.12 5.53 4.65
C GLU A 106 8.94 5.56 3.12
N GLY A 107 9.97 5.14 2.39
CA GLY A 107 9.92 5.07 0.93
C GLY A 107 8.87 4.08 0.45
N ASP A 108 8.78 2.92 1.08
CA ASP A 108 7.80 1.89 0.75
C ASP A 108 6.38 2.33 1.10
N ALA A 109 6.20 3.10 2.18
CA ALA A 109 4.90 3.67 2.54
C ALA A 109 4.42 4.66 1.47
N ARG A 110 5.31 5.53 0.97
CA ARG A 110 4.96 6.44 -0.12
C ARG A 110 4.62 5.69 -1.41
N ALA A 111 5.38 4.63 -1.71
CA ALA A 111 5.09 3.78 -2.86
C ALA A 111 3.73 3.09 -2.72
N ALA A 112 3.39 2.63 -1.52
CA ALA A 112 2.10 2.01 -1.24
C ALA A 112 0.94 2.99 -1.45
N GLN A 113 1.11 4.25 -1.05
CA GLN A 113 0.11 5.30 -1.31
C GLN A 113 -0.13 5.48 -2.80
N ARG A 114 0.96 5.58 -3.58
CA ARG A 114 0.84 5.69 -5.05
C ARG A 114 0.18 4.46 -5.64
N GLY A 115 0.55 3.27 -5.19
CA GLY A 115 -0.02 2.01 -5.65
C GLY A 115 -1.52 1.91 -5.39
N LEU A 116 -2.00 2.38 -4.23
CA LEU A 116 -3.44 2.44 -3.94
C LEU A 116 -4.19 3.35 -4.91
N ARG A 117 -3.64 4.54 -5.19
CA ARG A 117 -4.25 5.49 -6.11
C ARG A 117 -4.30 4.95 -7.53
N GLU A 118 -3.22 4.34 -7.99
CA GLU A 118 -3.15 3.72 -9.33
C GLU A 118 -4.12 2.55 -9.46
N ALA A 119 -4.22 1.71 -8.44
CA ALA A 119 -5.13 0.56 -8.45
C ALA A 119 -6.59 0.99 -8.54
N LEU A 120 -6.97 2.10 -7.87
CA LEU A 120 -8.32 2.65 -7.96
C LEU A 120 -8.60 3.30 -9.31
N ALA A 121 -7.60 3.91 -9.93
CA ALA A 121 -7.72 4.56 -11.23
C ALA A 121 -7.83 3.54 -12.38
N THR A 122 -7.28 2.34 -12.19
CA THR A 122 -7.28 1.29 -13.21
C THR A 122 -8.61 0.54 -13.18
N PRO A 123 -9.32 0.38 -14.32
CA PRO A 123 -10.52 -0.44 -14.36
C PRO A 123 -10.22 -1.88 -13.96
N GLN A 124 -11.02 -2.42 -13.05
CA GLN A 124 -10.87 -3.81 -12.61
C GLN A 124 -11.60 -4.72 -13.59
N LEU A 125 -10.84 -5.54 -14.28
CA LEU A 125 -11.36 -6.51 -15.24
C LEU A 125 -11.52 -7.87 -14.55
N SER A 126 -12.43 -8.71 -15.12
CA SER A 126 -12.52 -10.10 -14.70
C SER A 126 -11.18 -10.81 -14.97
N PRO A 127 -10.86 -11.94 -14.29
CA PRO A 127 -9.63 -12.68 -14.55
C PRO A 127 -9.42 -13.05 -16.02
N LEU A 128 -10.50 -13.40 -16.71
CA LEU A 128 -10.44 -13.76 -18.12
C LEU A 128 -10.14 -12.53 -18.99
N ALA A 129 -10.77 -11.39 -18.71
CA ALA A 129 -10.50 -10.15 -19.44
C ALA A 129 -9.05 -9.68 -19.20
N ALA A 130 -8.53 -9.83 -17.98
CA ALA A 130 -7.14 -9.53 -17.68
C ALA A 130 -6.17 -10.42 -18.46
N LEU A 131 -6.50 -11.71 -18.60
CA LEU A 131 -5.71 -12.64 -19.40
C LEU A 131 -5.71 -12.23 -20.88
N LEU A 132 -6.87 -11.87 -21.42
CA LEU A 132 -7.00 -11.42 -22.80
C LEU A 132 -6.19 -10.15 -23.06
N GLU A 133 -6.17 -9.23 -22.12
CA GLU A 133 -5.35 -8.02 -22.23
C GLU A 133 -3.86 -8.35 -22.24
N ARG A 134 -3.40 -9.29 -21.41
CA ARG A 134 -2.02 -9.76 -21.44
C ARG A 134 -1.65 -10.35 -22.78
N LEU A 135 -2.54 -11.17 -23.35
CA LEU A 135 -2.32 -11.77 -24.67
C LEU A 135 -2.28 -10.71 -25.76
N ARG A 136 -3.12 -9.68 -25.67
CA ARG A 136 -3.11 -8.56 -26.60
C ARG A 136 -1.79 -7.80 -26.55
N GLY A 137 -1.23 -7.59 -25.36
CA GLY A 137 0.05 -6.94 -25.21
C GLY A 137 1.24 -7.73 -25.75
N MET A 138 1.08 -9.04 -25.92
CA MET A 138 2.08 -9.93 -26.51
C MET A 138 2.05 -9.98 -28.03
N LEU A 139 0.96 -9.49 -28.66
CA LEU A 139 0.83 -9.49 -30.10
C LEU A 139 1.66 -8.35 -30.69
N PRO A 140 2.38 -8.62 -31.83
CA PRO A 140 3.12 -7.54 -32.47
C PRO A 140 2.16 -6.46 -32.95
N SER A 141 2.53 -5.21 -32.74
CA SER A 141 1.70 -4.11 -33.19
C SER A 141 1.66 -4.09 -34.71
N ARG A 142 0.49 -4.16 -35.28
CA ARG A 142 0.29 -3.99 -36.73
C ARG A 142 0.27 -2.49 -37.01
N ARG A 143 1.21 -2.07 -37.83
CA ARG A 143 1.16 -0.75 -38.43
C ARG A 143 0.45 -0.80 -39.77
#